data_f83f5ff1707e066b3ef1761bcc2d7453
#
_entry.id   f83f5ff1707e066b3ef1761bcc2d7453
#
_cell.length_a   1.000
_cell.length_b   1.000
_cell.length_c   1.000
_cell.angle_alpha   90.00
_cell.angle_beta   90.00
_cell.angle_gamma   90.00
#
_symmetry.space_group_name_H-M   'P 1'
#
loop_
_entity.id
_entity.type
_entity.pdbx_description
1 polymer ?
#
loop_
_entity_poly.entity_id
_entity_poly.type
_entity_poly.pdbx_seq_one_letter_code
_entity_poly.pdbx_strand_id
1 'polypeptide(L)'
;MRTGQRGLWHAGVAVSALTVVLGSGLSAMAQVPIQVTPYASEPGVPTVTITSSTNPLAGDGDPTSGTGTGAGTGTGTSSSAGSSDALDTMLGQSWGAQAVSEAEAVGVNPSALAATCVVESGCTNAGTNGTATGAFQMQPAAFQEGLQTALAADPALASQIVQGSAGQSDPATEAVAASGYLMQANTALASNGITNPTVLDARAYYNFGPNAGVQIAQAQGTDLMSQYISPAAMAGNNISSTETVSQWQASVSSKIGNAASQTVMS
;
A
#
# COMPACT_ATOMS: atom_id res chain seq x y z
N MET A 1 -38.60 40.79 8.26
CA MET A 1 -37.43 40.27 9.01
C MET A 1 -37.70 38.82 9.35
N ARG A 2 -37.07 37.87 8.66
CA ARG A 2 -37.13 36.42 8.98
C ARG A 2 -35.70 35.93 9.04
N THR A 3 -35.29 35.61 10.25
CA THR A 3 -33.97 35.01 10.56
C THR A 3 -33.99 33.53 10.23
N GLY A 4 -33.17 33.12 9.25
CA GLY A 4 -32.97 31.74 8.87
C GLY A 4 -31.90 31.11 9.76
N GLN A 5 -32.26 30.10 10.56
CA GLN A 5 -31.33 29.22 11.27
C GLN A 5 -30.74 28.23 10.27
N ARG A 6 -29.41 28.23 10.18
CA ARG A 6 -28.65 27.19 9.48
C ARG A 6 -28.42 26.03 10.45
N GLY A 7 -29.06 24.88 10.22
CA GLY A 7 -28.81 23.65 10.95
C GLY A 7 -27.51 23.01 10.52
N LEU A 8 -26.58 22.82 11.47
CA LEU A 8 -25.42 21.95 11.30
C LEU A 8 -25.90 20.49 11.33
N TRP A 9 -25.67 19.77 10.25
CA TRP A 9 -25.84 18.32 10.23
C TRP A 9 -24.50 17.69 10.63
N HIS A 10 -24.47 17.12 11.83
CA HIS A 10 -23.39 16.22 12.25
C HIS A 10 -23.70 14.83 11.68
N ALA A 11 -22.88 14.35 10.77
CA ALA A 11 -22.90 12.96 10.34
C ALA A 11 -22.35 12.11 11.49
N GLY A 12 -23.22 11.47 12.25
CA GLY A 12 -22.86 10.52 13.27
C GLY A 12 -22.46 9.19 12.65
N VAL A 13 -21.22 8.79 12.84
CA VAL A 13 -20.76 7.43 12.56
C VAL A 13 -21.37 6.51 13.60
N ALA A 14 -22.27 5.62 13.20
CA ALA A 14 -22.83 4.59 14.06
C ALA A 14 -21.78 3.50 14.29
N VAL A 15 -21.14 3.52 15.46
CA VAL A 15 -20.32 2.41 15.95
C VAL A 15 -21.27 1.34 16.47
N SER A 16 -21.43 0.24 15.72
CA SER A 16 -22.14 -0.95 16.21
C SER A 16 -21.27 -1.67 17.24
N ALA A 17 -21.60 -1.51 18.50
CA ALA A 17 -21.00 -2.29 19.57
C ALA A 17 -21.52 -3.74 19.51
N LEU A 18 -20.67 -4.67 19.13
CA LEU A 18 -20.92 -6.11 19.27
C LEU A 18 -20.72 -6.50 20.73
N THR A 19 -21.80 -6.69 21.48
CA THR A 19 -21.76 -7.21 22.84
C THR A 19 -21.53 -8.73 22.79
N VAL A 20 -20.31 -9.18 23.03
CA VAL A 20 -19.99 -10.57 23.29
C VAL A 20 -20.19 -10.82 24.78
N VAL A 21 -21.21 -11.60 25.14
CA VAL A 21 -21.40 -12.11 26.51
C VAL A 21 -20.41 -13.26 26.70
N LEU A 22 -19.31 -12.99 27.41
CA LEU A 22 -18.39 -14.03 27.86
C LEU A 22 -18.81 -14.48 29.26
N GLY A 23 -19.13 -15.79 29.36
CA GLY A 23 -19.38 -16.48 30.61
C GLY A 23 -18.16 -16.45 31.54
N SER A 24 -18.47 -16.36 32.81
CA SER A 24 -17.60 -16.25 33.98
C SER A 24 -16.47 -17.29 34.01
N GLY A 25 -15.23 -16.80 34.01
CA GLY A 25 -14.02 -17.55 34.33
C GLY A 25 -12.90 -16.55 34.62
N LEU A 26 -12.89 -15.95 35.83
CA LEU A 26 -11.84 -15.07 36.28
C LEU A 26 -10.55 -15.87 36.55
N SER A 27 -9.55 -15.71 35.70
CA SER A 27 -8.14 -15.92 36.08
C SER A 27 -7.42 -14.59 35.93
N ALA A 28 -7.09 -13.99 37.06
CA ALA A 28 -6.29 -12.78 37.12
C ALA A 28 -4.88 -13.07 36.59
N MET A 29 -4.55 -12.60 35.42
CA MET A 29 -3.17 -12.50 34.93
C MET A 29 -2.56 -11.22 35.48
N ALA A 30 -1.54 -11.40 36.34
CA ALA A 30 -0.76 -10.29 36.88
C ALA A 30 -0.03 -9.57 35.74
N GLN A 31 -0.27 -8.25 35.63
CA GLN A 31 0.54 -7.38 34.77
C GLN A 31 1.96 -7.32 35.33
N VAL A 32 2.91 -7.85 34.58
CA VAL A 32 4.33 -7.65 34.85
C VAL A 32 4.72 -6.27 34.31
N PRO A 33 5.18 -5.32 35.12
CA PRO A 33 5.66 -4.05 34.62
C PRO A 33 6.93 -4.25 33.80
N ILE A 34 6.93 -3.85 32.54
CA ILE A 34 8.13 -3.83 31.69
C ILE A 34 9.03 -2.71 32.20
N GLN A 35 10.12 -3.08 32.84
CA GLN A 35 11.22 -2.17 33.19
C GLN A 35 12.04 -1.91 31.91
N VAL A 36 11.93 -0.70 31.35
CA VAL A 36 12.81 -0.26 30.28
C VAL A 36 14.11 0.22 30.92
N THR A 37 15.16 -0.60 30.86
CA THR A 37 16.51 -0.16 31.17
C THR A 37 17.09 0.59 29.98
N PRO A 38 17.70 1.79 30.16
CA PRO A 38 18.35 2.49 29.07
C PRO A 38 19.56 1.70 28.60
N TYR A 39 19.63 1.42 27.29
CA TYR A 39 20.71 0.71 26.64
C TYR A 39 21.96 1.62 26.62
N ALA A 40 23.04 1.18 27.26
CA ALA A 40 24.32 1.85 27.19
C ALA A 40 24.94 1.62 25.81
N SER A 41 25.44 2.69 25.21
CA SER A 41 26.12 2.69 23.90
C SER A 41 27.34 1.76 23.93
N GLU A 42 27.33 0.72 23.12
CA GLU A 42 28.52 -0.07 22.83
C GLU A 42 29.26 0.46 21.59
N PRO A 43 30.58 0.63 21.62
CA PRO A 43 31.38 1.03 20.47
C PRO A 43 31.79 -0.21 19.65
N GLY A 44 31.46 -0.23 18.36
CA GLY A 44 32.03 -1.20 17.44
C GLY A 44 31.06 -1.80 16.44
N VAL A 45 30.40 -0.97 15.62
CA VAL A 45 29.73 -1.45 14.41
C VAL A 45 30.78 -1.57 13.29
N PRO A 46 31.02 -2.75 12.70
CA PRO A 46 31.93 -2.86 11.55
C PRO A 46 31.33 -2.17 10.34
N THR A 47 32.06 -1.20 9.80
CA THR A 47 31.74 -0.54 8.54
C THR A 47 31.91 -1.53 7.40
N VAL A 48 30.84 -1.94 6.76
CA VAL A 48 30.91 -2.72 5.52
C VAL A 48 31.20 -1.75 4.37
N THR A 49 32.42 -1.75 3.89
CA THR A 49 32.83 -1.02 2.70
C THR A 49 32.41 -1.82 1.47
N ILE A 50 31.38 -1.38 0.75
CA ILE A 50 31.03 -1.95 -0.55
C ILE A 50 31.98 -1.35 -1.58
N THR A 51 32.99 -2.10 -2.00
CA THR A 51 33.84 -1.76 -3.12
C THR A 51 33.08 -2.06 -4.42
N SER A 52 32.67 -1.02 -5.14
CA SER A 52 32.17 -1.15 -6.51
C SER A 52 33.33 -1.64 -7.41
N SER A 53 33.22 -2.87 -7.89
CA SER A 53 34.09 -3.38 -8.93
C SER A 53 33.71 -2.76 -10.27
N THR A 54 34.39 -1.71 -10.68
CA THR A 54 34.35 -1.22 -12.06
C THR A 54 35.17 -2.16 -12.91
N ASN A 55 34.51 -2.89 -13.80
CA ASN A 55 35.18 -3.70 -14.82
C ASN A 55 35.56 -2.79 -16.02
N PRO A 56 36.86 -2.56 -16.30
CA PRO A 56 37.28 -1.82 -17.48
C PRO A 56 37.45 -2.77 -18.65
N LEU A 57 36.50 -2.80 -19.58
CA LEU A 57 36.76 -3.28 -20.93
C LEU A 57 36.69 -2.07 -21.87
N ALA A 58 37.86 -1.56 -22.16
CA ALA A 58 38.09 -0.68 -23.28
C ALA A 58 37.99 -1.49 -24.58
N GLY A 59 37.27 -0.95 -25.56
CA GLY A 59 37.22 -1.45 -26.90
C GLY A 59 36.76 -0.33 -27.83
N ASP A 60 37.74 0.31 -28.48
CA ASP A 60 37.56 1.26 -29.60
C ASP A 60 36.74 0.65 -30.72
N GLY A 61 35.84 1.43 -31.36
CA GLY A 61 35.13 1.03 -32.59
C GLY A 61 34.13 2.09 -33.04
N ASP A 62 34.59 2.95 -33.88
CA ASP A 62 34.04 3.77 -34.98
C ASP A 62 32.52 3.83 -35.24
N PRO A 63 31.95 5.03 -35.49
CA PRO A 63 30.52 5.25 -35.70
C PRO A 63 30.15 5.10 -37.17
N THR A 64 29.41 4.05 -37.54
CA THR A 64 28.68 4.03 -38.81
C THR A 64 27.20 3.79 -38.60
N SER A 65 26.44 4.77 -39.05
CA SER A 65 25.03 4.79 -39.42
C SER A 65 24.44 3.41 -39.77
N GLY A 66 23.35 3.06 -38.99
CA GLY A 66 22.55 1.88 -39.33
C GLY A 66 21.13 2.04 -38.76
N THR A 67 20.20 2.49 -39.61
CA THR A 67 18.75 2.34 -39.42
C THR A 67 18.44 0.83 -39.37
N GLY A 68 18.09 0.34 -38.18
CA GLY A 68 17.66 -1.04 -37.96
C GLY A 68 16.36 -1.08 -37.15
N THR A 69 15.24 -1.22 -37.83
CA THR A 69 13.99 -1.73 -37.28
C THR A 69 14.21 -3.15 -36.78
N GLY A 70 14.53 -3.32 -35.51
CA GLY A 70 14.65 -4.62 -34.85
C GLY A 70 13.43 -4.89 -34.00
N ALA A 71 12.50 -5.71 -34.49
CA ALA A 71 11.53 -6.38 -33.66
C ALA A 71 12.30 -7.34 -32.73
N GLY A 72 12.58 -6.92 -31.55
CA GLY A 72 13.16 -7.77 -30.51
C GLY A 72 12.10 -8.73 -29.98
N THR A 73 12.16 -9.99 -30.47
CA THR A 73 11.56 -11.12 -29.75
C THR A 73 12.26 -11.24 -28.39
N GLY A 74 11.68 -10.60 -27.38
CA GLY A 74 12.09 -10.78 -26.00
C GLY A 74 11.82 -12.23 -25.60
N THR A 75 12.87 -13.04 -25.53
CA THR A 75 12.88 -14.28 -24.77
C THR A 75 12.42 -13.96 -23.35
N GLY A 76 11.25 -14.49 -22.96
CA GLY A 76 10.69 -14.31 -21.64
C GLY A 76 11.65 -14.81 -20.57
N THR A 77 12.42 -13.93 -20.02
CA THR A 77 12.97 -14.08 -18.69
C THR A 77 11.76 -14.06 -17.76
N SER A 78 11.58 -15.16 -17.01
CA SER A 78 10.62 -15.23 -15.91
C SER A 78 10.84 -13.98 -15.06
N SER A 79 9.91 -13.03 -15.17
CA SER A 79 9.92 -11.86 -14.30
C SER A 79 9.83 -12.39 -12.88
N SER A 80 10.88 -12.24 -12.10
CA SER A 80 10.80 -12.47 -10.67
C SER A 80 9.60 -11.67 -10.16
N ALA A 81 8.76 -12.31 -9.33
CA ALA A 81 7.64 -11.63 -8.71
C ALA A 81 8.16 -10.31 -8.11
N GLY A 82 7.55 -9.19 -8.48
CA GLY A 82 7.95 -7.89 -7.97
C GLY A 82 8.68 -6.94 -8.93
N SER A 83 8.88 -7.29 -10.22
CA SER A 83 9.44 -6.32 -11.19
C SER A 83 8.34 -5.51 -11.87
N SER A 84 8.38 -4.17 -11.77
CA SER A 84 7.43 -3.28 -12.44
C SER A 84 7.92 -1.83 -12.52
N ASP A 85 7.35 -1.02 -13.43
CA ASP A 85 7.64 0.42 -13.53
C ASP A 85 7.30 1.16 -12.21
N ALA A 86 6.25 0.72 -11.53
CA ALA A 86 5.89 1.26 -10.22
C ALA A 86 6.98 0.94 -9.17
N LEU A 87 7.54 -0.27 -9.21
CA LEU A 87 8.63 -0.66 -8.31
C LEU A 87 9.88 0.19 -8.54
N ASP A 88 10.24 0.44 -9.79
CA ASP A 88 11.38 1.30 -10.13
C ASP A 88 11.16 2.72 -9.60
N THR A 89 9.93 3.24 -9.66
CA THR A 89 9.58 4.56 -9.10
C THR A 89 9.76 4.58 -7.58
N MET A 90 9.32 3.55 -6.86
CA MET A 90 9.47 3.46 -5.40
C MET A 90 10.94 3.28 -5.01
N LEU A 91 11.70 2.45 -5.73
CA LEU A 91 13.13 2.23 -5.50
C LEU A 91 13.97 3.49 -5.73
N GLY A 92 13.48 4.44 -6.54
CA GLY A 92 14.09 5.76 -6.70
C GLY A 92 14.00 6.65 -5.45
N GLN A 93 13.20 6.29 -4.45
CA GLN A 93 13.09 7.01 -3.18
C GLN A 93 14.16 6.52 -2.19
N SER A 94 14.62 7.41 -1.31
CA SER A 94 15.63 7.05 -0.29
C SER A 94 15.20 5.95 0.68
N TRP A 95 13.91 5.75 0.86
CA TRP A 95 13.27 4.74 1.70
C TRP A 95 12.81 3.50 0.90
N GLY A 96 12.87 3.54 -0.44
CA GLY A 96 12.27 2.51 -1.30
C GLY A 96 12.85 1.12 -1.11
N ALA A 97 14.17 0.97 -0.96
CA ALA A 97 14.80 -0.33 -0.72
C ALA A 97 14.40 -0.93 0.63
N GLN A 98 14.22 -0.11 1.66
CA GLN A 98 13.71 -0.55 2.96
C GLN A 98 12.26 -1.02 2.82
N ALA A 99 11.40 -0.26 2.16
CA ALA A 99 10.00 -0.63 1.92
C ALA A 99 9.85 -1.96 1.17
N VAL A 100 10.72 -2.24 0.19
CA VAL A 100 10.77 -3.54 -0.50
C VAL A 100 11.07 -4.67 0.49
N SER A 101 12.11 -4.52 1.30
CA SER A 101 12.47 -5.53 2.29
C SER A 101 11.36 -5.78 3.32
N GLU A 102 10.67 -4.73 3.75
CA GLU A 102 9.55 -4.80 4.69
C GLU A 102 8.33 -5.50 4.09
N ALA A 103 8.02 -5.22 2.80
CA ALA A 103 6.94 -5.90 2.08
C ALA A 103 7.23 -7.40 1.93
N GLU A 104 8.44 -7.76 1.51
CA GLU A 104 8.89 -9.15 1.37
C GLU A 104 8.83 -9.90 2.70
N ALA A 105 9.21 -9.26 3.81
CA ALA A 105 9.18 -9.85 5.16
C ALA A 105 7.78 -10.33 5.56
N VAL A 106 6.73 -9.67 5.07
CA VAL A 106 5.33 -10.07 5.32
C VAL A 106 4.67 -10.76 4.12
N GLY A 107 5.45 -11.12 3.09
CA GLY A 107 4.98 -11.85 1.91
C GLY A 107 4.17 -11.02 0.92
N VAL A 108 4.21 -9.71 1.01
CA VAL A 108 3.57 -8.79 0.04
C VAL A 108 4.49 -8.61 -1.16
N ASN A 109 3.91 -8.68 -2.36
CA ASN A 109 4.63 -8.39 -3.59
C ASN A 109 5.08 -6.91 -3.59
N PRO A 110 6.38 -6.61 -3.68
CA PRO A 110 6.89 -5.24 -3.72
C PRO A 110 6.26 -4.37 -4.82
N SER A 111 5.88 -4.96 -5.95
CA SER A 111 5.15 -4.23 -6.99
C SER A 111 3.74 -3.81 -6.57
N ALA A 112 3.08 -4.58 -5.70
CA ALA A 112 1.76 -4.21 -5.15
C ALA A 112 1.89 -3.01 -4.21
N LEU A 113 2.90 -3.02 -3.34
CA LEU A 113 3.21 -1.90 -2.46
C LEU A 113 3.57 -0.65 -3.28
N ALA A 114 4.47 -0.79 -4.26
CA ALA A 114 4.90 0.30 -5.13
C ALA A 114 3.76 0.88 -5.95
N ALA A 115 2.90 0.05 -6.53
CA ALA A 115 1.70 0.48 -7.25
C ALA A 115 0.78 1.34 -6.35
N THR A 116 0.72 1.00 -5.05
CA THR A 116 -0.05 1.78 -4.08
C THR A 116 0.54 3.17 -3.91
N CYS A 117 1.84 3.32 -3.62
CA CYS A 117 2.42 4.65 -3.45
C CYS A 117 2.40 5.48 -4.75
N VAL A 118 2.55 4.85 -5.92
CA VAL A 118 2.47 5.55 -7.21
C VAL A 118 1.09 6.18 -7.41
N VAL A 119 0.02 5.45 -7.12
CA VAL A 119 -1.35 5.98 -7.27
C VAL A 119 -1.65 7.08 -6.26
N GLU A 120 -1.20 6.91 -5.01
CA GLU A 120 -1.54 7.81 -3.91
C GLU A 120 -0.77 9.13 -3.95
N SER A 121 0.52 9.12 -4.28
CA SER A 121 1.36 10.31 -4.20
C SER A 121 2.46 10.39 -5.25
N GLY A 122 2.56 9.44 -6.17
CA GLY A 122 3.74 9.26 -7.02
C GLY A 122 4.97 8.83 -6.22
N CYS A 123 4.78 8.09 -5.14
CA CYS A 123 5.80 7.69 -4.16
C CYS A 123 6.55 8.87 -3.50
N THR A 124 5.96 10.06 -3.51
CA THR A 124 6.50 11.20 -2.78
C THR A 124 5.91 11.21 -1.36
N ASN A 125 6.67 11.65 -0.37
CA ASN A 125 6.13 11.84 0.98
C ASN A 125 5.25 13.10 0.98
N ALA A 126 4.10 13.00 0.33
CA ALA A 126 3.17 14.10 0.19
C ALA A 126 2.59 14.50 1.55
N GLY A 127 2.33 15.78 1.71
CA GLY A 127 1.66 16.30 2.90
C GLY A 127 0.24 15.77 3.05
N THR A 128 -0.44 16.25 4.07
CA THR A 128 -1.81 15.83 4.41
C THR A 128 -2.82 16.25 3.33
N ASN A 129 -3.65 15.30 2.90
CA ASN A 129 -4.83 15.53 2.10
C ASN A 129 -6.07 15.13 2.93
N GLY A 130 -6.76 16.10 3.49
CA GLY A 130 -7.79 15.82 4.49
C GLY A 130 -7.19 15.23 5.77
N THR A 131 -7.43 13.94 6.03
CA THR A 131 -6.84 13.18 7.14
C THR A 131 -5.82 12.14 6.68
N ALA A 132 -5.73 11.90 5.38
CA ALA A 132 -4.70 11.05 4.78
C ALA A 132 -3.37 11.80 4.70
N THR A 133 -2.24 11.12 4.86
CA THR A 133 -0.92 11.72 4.82
C THR A 133 0.12 10.72 4.34
N GLY A 134 1.30 11.20 3.96
CA GLY A 134 2.47 10.40 3.65
C GLY A 134 2.55 9.92 2.20
N ALA A 135 3.44 8.98 1.95
CA ALA A 135 3.68 8.42 0.62
C ALA A 135 2.53 7.53 0.13
N PHE A 136 1.83 6.89 1.06
CA PHE A 136 0.73 5.97 0.81
C PHE A 136 -0.65 6.58 1.10
N GLN A 137 -0.71 7.85 1.51
CA GLN A 137 -1.93 8.61 1.82
C GLN A 137 -2.92 7.82 2.68
N MET A 138 -2.40 7.16 3.71
CA MET A 138 -3.24 6.35 4.59
C MET A 138 -4.07 7.22 5.54
N GLN A 139 -5.32 6.82 5.75
CA GLN A 139 -6.15 7.36 6.84
C GLN A 139 -5.62 6.82 8.18
N PRO A 140 -5.73 7.56 9.30
CA PRO A 140 -5.18 7.13 10.58
C PRO A 140 -5.65 5.74 11.04
N ALA A 141 -6.91 5.40 10.82
CA ALA A 141 -7.44 4.08 11.17
C ALA A 141 -6.82 2.98 10.32
N ALA A 142 -6.79 3.14 8.99
CA ALA A 142 -6.18 2.18 8.07
C ALA A 142 -4.68 2.00 8.35
N PHE A 143 -3.96 3.09 8.68
CA PHE A 143 -2.57 3.02 9.10
C PHE A 143 -2.40 2.14 10.35
N GLN A 144 -3.20 2.34 11.39
CA GLN A 144 -3.10 1.55 12.62
C GLN A 144 -3.46 0.08 12.39
N GLU A 145 -4.52 -0.20 11.65
CA GLU A 145 -4.95 -1.56 11.32
C GLU A 145 -3.91 -2.29 10.48
N GLY A 146 -3.38 -1.63 9.44
CA GLY A 146 -2.33 -2.20 8.60
C GLY A 146 -1.04 -2.46 9.37
N LEU A 147 -0.60 -1.49 10.18
CA LEU A 147 0.59 -1.64 11.01
C LEU A 147 0.44 -2.82 11.98
N GLN A 148 -0.69 -2.94 12.66
CA GLN A 148 -0.97 -4.07 13.54
C GLN A 148 -0.91 -5.40 12.79
N THR A 149 -1.46 -5.47 11.58
CA THR A 149 -1.45 -6.69 10.75
C THR A 149 -0.03 -7.07 10.34
N ALA A 150 0.77 -6.11 9.88
CA ALA A 150 2.15 -6.37 9.49
C ALA A 150 3.01 -6.83 10.68
N LEU A 151 2.90 -6.16 11.83
CA LEU A 151 3.62 -6.53 13.05
C LEU A 151 3.18 -7.87 13.65
N ALA A 152 1.93 -8.29 13.42
CA ALA A 152 1.46 -9.61 13.79
C ALA A 152 2.05 -10.71 12.87
N ALA A 153 2.29 -10.40 11.60
CA ALA A 153 2.92 -11.31 10.64
C ALA A 153 4.44 -11.41 10.85
N ASP A 154 5.10 -10.26 11.04
CA ASP A 154 6.54 -10.21 11.38
C ASP A 154 6.79 -9.22 12.53
N PRO A 155 6.92 -9.72 13.78
CA PRO A 155 7.22 -8.88 14.94
C PRO A 155 8.60 -8.18 14.89
N ALA A 156 9.54 -8.64 14.05
CA ALA A 156 10.85 -8.02 13.94
C ALA A 156 10.79 -6.61 13.36
N LEU A 157 9.77 -6.32 12.54
CA LEU A 157 9.51 -4.99 12.00
C LEU A 157 9.28 -3.92 13.08
N ALA A 158 8.89 -4.32 14.30
CA ALA A 158 8.67 -3.37 15.40
C ALA A 158 9.91 -2.53 15.76
N SER A 159 11.11 -3.04 15.44
CA SER A 159 12.38 -2.32 15.66
C SER A 159 12.73 -1.35 14.54
N GLN A 160 12.02 -1.40 13.41
CA GLN A 160 12.31 -0.64 12.19
C GLN A 160 11.35 0.54 11.97
N ILE A 161 10.29 0.62 12.76
CA ILE A 161 9.23 1.61 12.60
C ILE A 161 9.37 2.80 13.55
N VAL A 162 8.92 3.96 13.09
CA VAL A 162 8.71 5.15 13.93
C VAL A 162 7.41 5.00 14.72
N GLN A 163 7.50 5.05 16.04
CA GLN A 163 6.36 4.83 16.93
C GLN A 163 5.37 6.01 16.96
N GLY A 164 4.10 5.69 17.17
CA GLY A 164 3.04 6.67 17.37
C GLY A 164 2.60 7.37 16.07
N SER A 165 1.98 8.54 16.21
CA SER A 165 1.44 9.30 15.06
C SER A 165 2.52 9.81 14.09
N ALA A 166 3.76 9.98 14.53
CA ALA A 166 4.87 10.38 13.68
C ALA A 166 5.17 9.32 12.60
N GLY A 167 4.91 8.04 12.89
CA GLY A 167 5.10 6.95 11.94
C GLY A 167 4.22 7.06 10.69
N GLN A 168 3.05 7.69 10.78
CA GLN A 168 2.18 7.90 9.62
C GLN A 168 2.78 8.88 8.59
N SER A 169 3.69 9.74 9.02
CA SER A 169 4.41 10.68 8.13
C SER A 169 5.82 10.19 7.78
N ASP A 170 6.25 9.06 8.33
CA ASP A 170 7.50 8.40 7.98
C ASP A 170 7.25 7.37 6.88
N PRO A 171 7.77 7.56 5.66
CA PRO A 171 7.36 6.75 4.52
C PRO A 171 7.75 5.27 4.63
N ALA A 172 8.83 4.92 5.33
CA ALA A 172 9.19 3.53 5.58
C ALA A 172 8.19 2.88 6.55
N THR A 173 7.87 3.54 7.67
CA THR A 173 6.83 3.04 8.60
C THR A 173 5.46 2.95 7.94
N GLU A 174 5.12 3.93 7.08
CA GLU A 174 3.86 3.90 6.34
C GLU A 174 3.84 2.73 5.33
N ALA A 175 5.00 2.37 4.73
CA ALA A 175 5.13 1.20 3.86
C ALA A 175 4.83 -0.11 4.60
N VAL A 176 5.29 -0.27 5.85
CA VAL A 176 4.92 -1.41 6.71
C VAL A 176 3.40 -1.46 6.91
N ALA A 177 2.78 -0.33 7.25
CA ALA A 177 1.33 -0.27 7.44
C ALA A 177 0.57 -0.57 6.13
N ALA A 178 1.01 -0.02 5.00
CA ALA A 178 0.41 -0.27 3.70
C ALA A 178 0.53 -1.74 3.28
N SER A 179 1.67 -2.38 3.58
CA SER A 179 1.85 -3.83 3.36
C SER A 179 0.85 -4.65 4.18
N GLY A 180 0.69 -4.35 5.46
CA GLY A 180 -0.32 -5.03 6.29
C GLY A 180 -1.75 -4.80 5.80
N TYR A 181 -2.06 -3.60 5.29
CA TYR A 181 -3.38 -3.32 4.72
C TYR A 181 -3.61 -4.06 3.39
N LEU A 182 -2.57 -4.26 2.57
CA LEU A 182 -2.61 -5.10 1.37
C LEU A 182 -2.80 -6.59 1.72
N MET A 183 -2.23 -7.09 2.82
CA MET A 183 -2.53 -8.44 3.34
C MET A 183 -3.99 -8.60 3.71
N GLN A 184 -4.60 -7.59 4.35
CA GLN A 184 -6.03 -7.59 4.66
C GLN A 184 -6.87 -7.60 3.38
N ALA A 185 -6.49 -6.77 2.38
CA ALA A 185 -7.14 -6.74 1.08
C ALA A 185 -7.11 -8.11 0.42
N ASN A 186 -5.94 -8.74 0.35
CA ASN A 186 -5.78 -10.09 -0.21
C ASN A 186 -6.68 -11.11 0.50
N THR A 187 -6.69 -11.10 1.83
CA THR A 187 -7.52 -12.01 2.64
C THR A 187 -9.01 -11.79 2.40
N ALA A 188 -9.46 -10.54 2.37
CA ALA A 188 -10.85 -10.19 2.13
C ALA A 188 -11.31 -10.58 0.72
N LEU A 189 -10.51 -10.26 -0.29
CA LEU A 189 -10.80 -10.60 -1.69
C LEU A 189 -10.83 -12.12 -1.91
N ALA A 190 -9.85 -12.86 -1.36
CA ALA A 190 -9.81 -14.32 -1.44
C ALA A 190 -11.01 -14.97 -0.75
N SER A 191 -11.42 -14.50 0.42
CA SER A 191 -12.58 -14.97 1.16
C SER A 191 -13.90 -14.71 0.43
N ASN A 192 -13.91 -13.77 -0.51
CA ASN A 192 -15.04 -13.45 -1.37
C ASN A 192 -14.93 -14.06 -2.78
N GLY A 193 -14.04 -15.04 -2.97
CA GLY A 193 -13.97 -15.87 -4.18
C GLY A 193 -12.97 -15.39 -5.25
N ILE A 194 -12.20 -14.34 -4.99
CA ILE A 194 -11.10 -13.90 -5.87
C ILE A 194 -9.82 -14.61 -5.41
N THR A 195 -9.56 -15.80 -5.96
CA THR A 195 -8.55 -16.75 -5.43
C THR A 195 -7.11 -16.22 -5.48
N ASN A 196 -6.77 -15.42 -6.46
CA ASN A 196 -5.45 -14.79 -6.62
C ASN A 196 -5.65 -13.30 -6.90
N PRO A 197 -5.96 -12.49 -5.87
CA PRO A 197 -6.22 -11.08 -6.06
C PRO A 197 -5.05 -10.39 -6.75
N THR A 198 -5.37 -9.64 -7.78
CA THR A 198 -4.39 -8.80 -8.48
C THR A 198 -4.18 -7.49 -7.72
N VAL A 199 -3.09 -6.80 -8.06
CA VAL A 199 -2.84 -5.44 -7.57
C VAL A 199 -4.02 -4.53 -7.88
N LEU A 200 -4.64 -4.67 -9.05
CA LEU A 200 -5.80 -3.87 -9.45
C LEU A 200 -7.03 -4.14 -8.54
N ASP A 201 -7.28 -5.41 -8.18
CA ASP A 201 -8.35 -5.78 -7.25
C ASP A 201 -8.08 -5.16 -5.86
N ALA A 202 -6.85 -5.26 -5.38
CA ALA A 202 -6.45 -4.67 -4.10
C ALA A 202 -6.54 -3.14 -4.10
N ARG A 203 -6.36 -2.48 -5.25
CA ARG A 203 -6.53 -1.03 -5.35
C ARG A 203 -7.98 -0.60 -5.09
N ALA A 204 -8.97 -1.40 -5.50
CA ALA A 204 -10.37 -1.13 -5.14
C ALA A 204 -10.58 -1.19 -3.62
N TYR A 205 -10.02 -2.20 -2.97
CA TYR A 205 -10.06 -2.32 -1.50
C TYR A 205 -9.36 -1.16 -0.81
N TYR A 206 -8.17 -0.79 -1.26
CA TYR A 206 -7.37 0.28 -0.66
C TYR A 206 -8.09 1.64 -0.73
N ASN A 207 -8.68 1.96 -1.88
CA ASN A 207 -9.37 3.23 -2.10
C ASN A 207 -10.73 3.32 -1.41
N PHE A 208 -11.51 2.24 -1.40
CA PHE A 208 -12.93 2.28 -1.03
C PHE A 208 -13.26 1.44 0.20
N GLY A 209 -12.26 0.80 0.80
CA GLY A 209 -12.39 -0.02 2.01
C GLY A 209 -12.97 -1.42 1.75
N PRO A 210 -13.13 -2.22 2.83
CA PRO A 210 -13.41 -3.64 2.72
C PRO A 210 -14.74 -3.98 2.05
N ASN A 211 -15.77 -3.17 2.24
CA ASN A 211 -17.09 -3.47 1.69
C ASN A 211 -17.19 -3.08 0.20
N ALA A 212 -17.01 -1.80 -0.11
CA ALA A 212 -17.15 -1.31 -1.47
C ALA A 212 -16.02 -1.82 -2.38
N GLY A 213 -14.80 -1.91 -1.88
CA GLY A 213 -13.66 -2.39 -2.65
C GLY A 213 -13.79 -3.83 -3.11
N VAL A 214 -14.29 -4.73 -2.24
CA VAL A 214 -14.57 -6.13 -2.62
C VAL A 214 -15.68 -6.21 -3.67
N GLN A 215 -16.75 -5.42 -3.50
CA GLN A 215 -17.85 -5.39 -4.49
C GLN A 215 -17.39 -4.88 -5.85
N ILE A 216 -16.55 -3.84 -5.89
CA ILE A 216 -15.97 -3.30 -7.14
C ILE A 216 -15.07 -4.32 -7.82
N ALA A 217 -14.25 -5.06 -7.05
CA ALA A 217 -13.38 -6.10 -7.59
C ALA A 217 -14.17 -7.28 -8.22
N GLN A 218 -15.42 -7.50 -7.77
CA GLN A 218 -16.33 -8.52 -8.29
C GLN A 218 -17.29 -8.00 -9.36
N ALA A 219 -17.38 -6.68 -9.54
CA ALA A 219 -18.37 -6.05 -10.40
C ALA A 219 -18.14 -6.33 -11.89
N GLN A 220 -19.20 -6.21 -12.68
CA GLN A 220 -19.06 -6.20 -14.14
C GLN A 220 -18.41 -4.89 -14.58
N GLY A 221 -17.52 -4.94 -15.57
CA GLY A 221 -16.84 -3.75 -16.05
C GLY A 221 -17.77 -2.65 -16.58
N THR A 222 -18.99 -3.01 -16.96
CA THR A 222 -20.05 -2.08 -17.41
C THR A 222 -20.85 -1.45 -16.28
N ASP A 223 -20.72 -1.94 -15.06
CA ASP A 223 -21.42 -1.37 -13.91
C ASP A 223 -20.90 0.02 -13.59
N LEU A 224 -21.80 0.88 -13.10
CA LEU A 224 -21.40 2.24 -12.71
C LEU A 224 -20.77 2.23 -11.31
N MET A 225 -19.69 2.97 -11.14
CA MET A 225 -19.05 3.19 -9.83
C MET A 225 -20.03 3.72 -8.78
N SER A 226 -21.01 4.52 -9.20
CA SER A 226 -22.08 5.06 -8.35
C SER A 226 -22.98 4.00 -7.70
N GLN A 227 -22.94 2.75 -8.13
CA GLN A 227 -23.67 1.65 -7.51
C GLN A 227 -22.97 1.14 -6.23
N TYR A 228 -21.68 1.36 -6.10
CA TYR A 228 -20.82 0.82 -5.05
C TYR A 228 -20.33 1.87 -4.06
N ILE A 229 -20.12 3.10 -4.50
CA ILE A 229 -19.57 4.18 -3.69
C ILE A 229 -20.48 5.40 -3.65
N SER A 230 -20.41 6.15 -2.54
CA SER A 230 -21.21 7.33 -2.31
C SER A 230 -20.79 8.49 -3.22
N PRO A 231 -21.69 9.47 -3.49
CA PRO A 231 -21.33 10.69 -4.21
C PRO A 231 -20.16 11.44 -3.61
N ALA A 232 -20.01 11.41 -2.27
CA ALA A 232 -18.88 12.03 -1.60
C ALA A 232 -17.55 11.30 -1.89
N ALA A 233 -17.57 9.96 -1.89
CA ALA A 233 -16.41 9.16 -2.27
C ALA A 233 -16.05 9.35 -3.75
N MET A 234 -17.03 9.42 -4.63
CA MET A 234 -16.79 9.74 -6.06
C MET A 234 -16.12 11.11 -6.22
N ALA A 235 -16.66 12.14 -5.59
CA ALA A 235 -16.09 13.49 -5.66
C ALA A 235 -14.65 13.55 -5.10
N GLY A 236 -14.39 12.86 -3.98
CA GLY A 236 -13.06 12.80 -3.37
C GLY A 236 -12.02 12.07 -4.22
N ASN A 237 -12.45 11.18 -5.11
CA ASN A 237 -11.59 10.41 -6.02
C ASN A 237 -11.66 10.87 -7.49
N ASN A 238 -12.29 12.02 -7.76
CA ASN A 238 -12.50 12.54 -9.12
C ASN A 238 -13.21 11.57 -10.07
N ILE A 239 -14.13 10.75 -9.54
CA ILE A 239 -14.89 9.77 -10.29
C ILE A 239 -16.22 10.41 -10.72
N SER A 240 -16.52 10.33 -12.01
CA SER A 240 -17.79 10.87 -12.55
C SER A 240 -18.97 9.95 -12.20
N SER A 241 -20.17 10.50 -12.11
CA SER A 241 -21.40 9.73 -11.84
C SER A 241 -21.75 8.71 -12.94
N THR A 242 -21.18 8.87 -14.12
CA THR A 242 -21.35 7.98 -15.27
C THR A 242 -20.16 7.08 -15.52
N GLU A 243 -19.13 7.14 -14.67
CA GLU A 243 -17.93 6.32 -14.80
C GLU A 243 -18.23 4.87 -14.49
N THR A 244 -17.79 3.99 -15.37
CA THR A 244 -17.93 2.55 -15.19
C THR A 244 -16.74 1.97 -14.42
N VAL A 245 -16.91 0.77 -13.85
CA VAL A 245 -15.84 0.03 -13.19
C VAL A 245 -14.65 -0.18 -14.13
N SER A 246 -14.89 -0.56 -15.39
CA SER A 246 -13.79 -0.74 -16.36
C SER A 246 -13.05 0.56 -16.68
N GLN A 247 -13.74 1.70 -16.70
CA GLN A 247 -13.10 3.01 -16.93
C GLN A 247 -12.22 3.40 -15.75
N TRP A 248 -12.70 3.21 -14.51
CA TRP A 248 -11.91 3.41 -13.32
C TRP A 248 -10.69 2.48 -13.28
N GLN A 249 -10.89 1.17 -13.54
CA GLN A 249 -9.81 0.19 -13.61
C GLN A 249 -8.76 0.57 -14.67
N ALA A 250 -9.18 1.02 -15.84
CA ALA A 250 -8.27 1.48 -16.90
C ALA A 250 -7.47 2.72 -16.47
N SER A 251 -8.11 3.66 -15.77
CA SER A 251 -7.44 4.84 -15.21
C SER A 251 -6.37 4.46 -14.19
N VAL A 252 -6.67 3.52 -13.27
CA VAL A 252 -5.69 3.01 -12.30
C VAL A 252 -4.58 2.26 -12.99
N SER A 253 -4.91 1.32 -13.90
CA SER A 253 -3.92 0.51 -14.64
C SER A 253 -2.95 1.37 -15.43
N SER A 254 -3.42 2.48 -16.01
CA SER A 254 -2.54 3.41 -16.75
C SER A 254 -1.47 4.08 -15.87
N LYS A 255 -1.72 4.18 -14.56
CA LYS A 255 -0.77 4.76 -13.60
C LYS A 255 0.25 3.75 -13.09
N ILE A 256 -0.16 2.49 -12.93
CA ILE A 256 0.65 1.45 -12.30
C ILE A 256 1.28 0.47 -13.32
N GLY A 257 0.94 0.62 -14.60
CA GLY A 257 1.53 -0.16 -15.69
C GLY A 257 1.37 -1.68 -15.49
N ASN A 258 2.44 -2.42 -15.71
CA ASN A 258 2.46 -3.87 -15.63
C ASN A 258 2.26 -4.44 -14.21
N ALA A 259 2.31 -3.63 -13.17
CA ALA A 259 1.95 -4.07 -11.81
C ALA A 259 0.46 -4.45 -11.69
N ALA A 260 -0.42 -3.87 -12.52
CA ALA A 260 -1.87 -4.05 -12.42
C ALA A 260 -2.32 -5.53 -12.41
N SER A 261 -1.66 -6.37 -13.19
CA SER A 261 -1.97 -7.80 -13.34
C SER A 261 -1.15 -8.73 -12.43
N GLN A 262 -0.23 -8.20 -11.65
CA GLN A 262 0.54 -9.00 -10.69
C GLN A 262 -0.31 -9.35 -9.48
N THR A 263 0.05 -10.44 -8.80
CA THR A 263 -0.60 -10.82 -7.53
C THR A 263 -0.20 -9.89 -6.40
N VAL A 264 -1.10 -9.70 -5.43
CA VAL A 264 -0.84 -8.89 -4.23
C VAL A 264 0.21 -9.52 -3.34
N MET A 265 0.18 -10.85 -3.21
CA MET A 265 1.15 -11.61 -2.43
C MET A 265 2.20 -12.24 -3.35
N SER A 266 3.42 -12.41 -2.82
CA SER A 266 4.56 -13.04 -3.50
C SER A 266 4.47 -14.55 -3.50
#